data_16fa42b04ff58857ec5befbccae9664d
#
_entry.id   16fa42b04ff58857ec5befbccae9664d
#
_cell.length_a   1.000
_cell.length_b   1.000
_cell.length_c   1.000
_cell.angle_alpha   90.00
_cell.angle_beta   90.00
_cell.angle_gamma   90.00
#
_symmetry.space_group_name_H-M   'P 1'
#
loop_
_entity.id
_entity.type
_entity.pdbx_description
1 polymer ?
#
loop_
_entity_poly.entity_id
_entity_poly.type
_entity_poly.pdbx_seq_one_letter_code
_entity_poly.pdbx_strand_id
1 'polypeptide(L)'
;MDGRGDRMTYGWPVAPFDRQHPVRGFFCDPRIGDRGAKAFHFGIDVSAPDGTPVYAVQPGTVDLEGEQNVAVVEAGGDREHGYWHIVPVVRHGEHVAQHALLGHIAKGWGHVHFAERSGGEYWNPLREGALTPFSDFGAPVVDRIVAERRGVPLDPNTLAGVVDLIAEAHDIPPISAPPPWHGMPVTPALLRWRLVRNGRAVVPWRIVADFRATLPPASHFGAVYAPGTSQNHPNKPGLFRFQLAAAFDTRRHPDGSYRIDVESADTRKNASRGRLTLTLTNGLL
;
A
#
# COMPACT_ATOMS: atom_id res chain seq x y z
N MET A 1 28.61 -9.12 -1.91
CA MET A 1 27.86 -10.24 -1.29
C MET A 1 26.45 -10.13 -1.81
N ASP A 2 26.11 -11.02 -2.74
CA ASP A 2 24.88 -10.98 -3.53
C ASP A 2 23.77 -11.60 -2.67
N GLY A 3 23.01 -10.72 -1.98
CA GLY A 3 21.88 -11.13 -1.12
C GLY A 3 20.71 -11.61 -1.96
N ARG A 4 20.82 -12.75 -2.59
CA ARG A 4 19.65 -13.51 -3.05
C ARG A 4 18.98 -14.13 -1.83
N GLY A 5 18.20 -13.33 -1.11
CA GLY A 5 17.20 -13.85 -0.22
C GLY A 5 16.31 -14.81 -1.00
N ASP A 6 16.30 -16.05 -0.58
CA ASP A 6 15.58 -17.17 -1.17
C ASP A 6 14.15 -16.75 -1.47
N ARG A 7 13.80 -16.63 -2.77
CA ARG A 7 12.46 -16.24 -3.22
C ARG A 7 11.56 -17.47 -3.09
N MET A 8 11.13 -17.76 -1.86
CA MET A 8 10.14 -18.82 -1.67
C MET A 8 8.77 -18.30 -2.05
N THR A 9 8.30 -18.71 -3.22
CA THR A 9 6.91 -18.50 -3.63
C THR A 9 5.98 -19.37 -2.78
N TYR A 10 4.82 -18.84 -2.44
CA TYR A 10 3.77 -19.56 -1.72
C TYR A 10 2.39 -19.30 -2.35
N GLY A 11 1.48 -20.25 -2.15
CA GLY A 11 0.10 -20.16 -2.63
C GLY A 11 -0.77 -19.25 -1.76
N TRP A 12 -2.05 -19.18 -2.12
CA TRP A 12 -3.03 -18.38 -1.41
C TRP A 12 -3.45 -19.01 -0.08
N PRO A 13 -3.81 -18.21 0.95
CA PRO A 13 -4.25 -18.73 2.25
C PRO A 13 -5.67 -19.32 2.22
N VAL A 14 -6.39 -19.20 1.11
CA VAL A 14 -7.73 -19.77 0.89
C VAL A 14 -7.74 -20.58 -0.41
N ALA A 15 -8.55 -21.63 -0.44
CA ALA A 15 -8.66 -22.49 -1.63
C ALA A 15 -9.50 -21.82 -2.73
N PRO A 16 -9.21 -22.11 -4.01
CA PRO A 16 -8.12 -22.92 -4.53
C PRO A 16 -6.78 -22.18 -4.47
N PHE A 17 -5.71 -22.88 -4.07
CA PHE A 17 -4.39 -22.27 -3.79
C PHE A 17 -3.63 -21.82 -5.03
N ASP A 18 -3.94 -22.39 -6.18
CA ASP A 18 -3.35 -22.16 -7.50
C ASP A 18 -4.13 -21.12 -8.33
N ARG A 19 -5.03 -20.39 -7.68
CA ARG A 19 -5.86 -19.35 -8.33
C ARG A 19 -5.79 -18.06 -7.53
N GLN A 20 -5.68 -16.93 -8.25
CA GLN A 20 -5.72 -15.61 -7.65
C GLN A 20 -7.09 -15.31 -7.03
N HIS A 21 -7.08 -14.72 -5.84
CA HIS A 21 -8.27 -14.30 -5.11
C HIS A 21 -8.40 -12.76 -5.08
N PRO A 22 -9.63 -12.23 -4.89
CA PRO A 22 -9.84 -10.81 -4.69
C PRO A 22 -9.13 -10.29 -3.44
N VAL A 23 -8.42 -9.18 -3.56
CA VAL A 23 -7.77 -8.48 -2.45
C VAL A 23 -8.42 -7.11 -2.31
N ARG A 24 -9.03 -6.81 -1.15
CA ARG A 24 -9.75 -5.56 -0.90
C ARG A 24 -8.93 -4.49 -0.18
N GLY A 25 -7.77 -4.86 0.36
CA GLY A 25 -6.83 -3.97 1.02
C GLY A 25 -5.40 -4.37 0.68
N PHE A 26 -4.64 -3.44 0.10
CA PHE A 26 -3.26 -3.68 -0.29
C PHE A 26 -2.30 -3.32 0.84
N PHE A 27 -1.07 -3.84 0.70
CA PHE A 27 0.04 -3.50 1.58
C PHE A 27 0.30 -2.00 1.56
N CYS A 28 0.41 -1.41 2.76
CA CYS A 28 0.54 0.03 3.01
C CYS A 28 -0.70 0.89 2.72
N ASP A 29 -1.89 0.34 2.39
CA ASP A 29 -3.11 1.12 2.44
C ASP A 29 -3.20 1.91 3.76
N PRO A 30 -3.65 3.17 3.76
CA PRO A 30 -3.76 3.92 5.00
C PRO A 30 -4.79 3.27 5.93
N ARG A 31 -4.43 3.11 7.19
CA ARG A 31 -5.32 2.70 8.28
C ARG A 31 -5.46 3.85 9.25
N ILE A 32 -6.67 4.39 9.36
CA ILE A 32 -6.98 5.57 10.17
C ILE A 32 -8.04 5.18 11.19
N GLY A 33 -7.63 4.99 12.42
CA GLY A 33 -8.52 4.63 13.51
C GLY A 33 -9.40 5.78 13.99
N ASP A 34 -10.50 5.47 14.67
CA ASP A 34 -11.52 6.43 15.15
C ASP A 34 -10.96 7.55 16.02
N ARG A 35 -9.84 7.31 16.72
CA ARG A 35 -9.15 8.30 17.57
C ARG A 35 -8.00 9.00 16.83
N GLY A 36 -7.94 8.90 15.50
CA GLY A 36 -6.90 9.52 14.69
C GLY A 36 -5.56 8.78 14.69
N ALA A 37 -5.49 7.56 15.24
CA ALA A 37 -4.33 6.69 15.09
C ALA A 37 -4.11 6.40 13.60
N LYS A 38 -2.86 6.51 13.16
CA LYS A 38 -2.49 6.34 11.75
C LYS A 38 -1.46 5.24 11.63
N ALA A 39 -1.69 4.29 10.73
CA ALA A 39 -0.79 3.20 10.44
C ALA A 39 -0.82 2.85 8.95
N PHE A 40 0.26 2.25 8.48
CA PHE A 40 0.28 1.54 7.20
C PHE A 40 -0.30 0.14 7.40
N HIS A 41 -1.04 -0.35 6.44
CA HIS A 41 -1.51 -1.72 6.40
C HIS A 41 -0.33 -2.68 6.23
N PHE A 42 -0.06 -3.53 7.21
CA PHE A 42 1.14 -4.37 7.26
C PHE A 42 1.00 -5.73 6.55
N GLY A 43 -0.10 -5.94 5.83
CA GLY A 43 -0.40 -7.14 5.04
C GLY A 43 -1.34 -6.84 3.89
N ILE A 44 -2.10 -7.83 3.48
CA ILE A 44 -3.18 -7.72 2.49
C ILE A 44 -4.47 -8.31 3.03
N ASP A 45 -5.61 -7.80 2.59
CA ASP A 45 -6.93 -8.31 2.98
C ASP A 45 -7.52 -9.17 1.86
N VAL A 46 -7.36 -10.49 1.94
CA VAL A 46 -7.89 -11.45 0.97
C VAL A 46 -9.37 -11.66 1.24
N SER A 47 -10.22 -11.20 0.31
CA SER A 47 -11.67 -11.26 0.45
C SER A 47 -12.20 -12.68 0.29
N ALA A 48 -12.93 -13.17 1.28
CA ALA A 48 -13.69 -14.41 1.22
C ALA A 48 -14.81 -14.36 2.28
N PRO A 49 -15.93 -15.06 2.09
CA PRO A 49 -17.04 -15.07 3.04
C PRO A 49 -16.65 -15.51 4.46
N ASP A 50 -17.39 -15.04 5.46
CA ASP A 50 -17.29 -15.55 6.82
C ASP A 50 -17.43 -17.09 6.83
N GLY A 51 -16.66 -17.76 7.68
CA GLY A 51 -16.61 -19.21 7.75
C GLY A 51 -15.77 -19.89 6.68
N THR A 52 -15.20 -19.15 5.72
CA THR A 52 -14.27 -19.74 4.73
C THR A 52 -13.05 -20.33 5.44
N PRO A 53 -12.65 -21.59 5.12
CA PRO A 53 -11.44 -22.19 5.65
C PRO A 53 -10.19 -21.43 5.23
N VAL A 54 -9.26 -21.24 6.17
CA VAL A 54 -7.95 -20.60 5.96
C VAL A 54 -6.85 -21.60 6.25
N TYR A 55 -5.84 -21.62 5.40
CA TYR A 55 -4.82 -22.66 5.36
C TYR A 55 -3.41 -22.08 5.44
N ALA A 56 -2.49 -22.86 6.00
CA ALA A 56 -1.07 -22.51 6.05
C ALA A 56 -0.48 -22.39 4.63
N VAL A 57 0.10 -21.25 4.28
CA VAL A 57 0.76 -21.08 2.96
C VAL A 57 2.13 -21.76 2.90
N GLN A 58 2.75 -21.99 4.05
CA GLN A 58 4.02 -22.71 4.22
C GLN A 58 3.95 -23.59 5.46
N PRO A 59 4.76 -24.67 5.54
CA PRO A 59 4.85 -25.48 6.74
C PRO A 59 5.55 -24.73 7.88
N GLY A 60 5.20 -25.02 9.12
CA GLY A 60 5.85 -24.38 10.26
C GLY A 60 5.22 -24.77 11.60
N THR A 61 5.57 -24.00 12.62
CA THR A 61 5.03 -24.12 13.98
C THR A 61 4.03 -22.99 14.23
N VAL A 62 2.86 -23.36 14.73
CA VAL A 62 1.78 -22.42 15.05
C VAL A 62 2.13 -21.59 16.28
N ASP A 63 1.97 -20.28 16.16
CA ASP A 63 1.88 -19.34 17.26
C ASP A 63 0.47 -18.71 17.28
N LEU A 64 -0.16 -18.67 18.45
CA LEU A 64 -1.48 -18.06 18.64
C LEU A 64 -1.32 -16.68 19.27
N GLU A 65 -1.65 -15.64 18.51
CA GLU A 65 -1.57 -14.24 18.92
C GLU A 65 -2.96 -13.69 19.32
N GLY A 66 -3.60 -14.29 20.30
CA GLY A 66 -4.95 -13.95 20.76
C GLY A 66 -6.04 -14.87 20.17
N GLU A 67 -7.29 -14.42 20.21
CA GLU A 67 -8.46 -15.27 19.90
C GLU A 67 -8.72 -15.46 18.39
N GLN A 68 -8.22 -14.54 17.55
CA GLN A 68 -8.53 -14.53 16.11
C GLN A 68 -7.29 -14.37 15.22
N ASN A 69 -6.11 -14.59 15.77
CA ASN A 69 -4.86 -14.42 15.06
C ASN A 69 -3.99 -15.66 15.20
N VAL A 70 -3.50 -16.14 14.06
CA VAL A 70 -2.57 -17.28 13.98
C VAL A 70 -1.35 -16.82 13.20
N ALA A 71 -0.17 -17.13 13.71
CA ALA A 71 1.06 -17.09 12.93
C ALA A 71 1.58 -18.50 12.69
N VAL A 72 2.19 -18.73 11.54
CA VAL A 72 2.94 -19.96 11.23
C VAL A 72 4.39 -19.57 11.03
N VAL A 73 5.24 -19.98 11.97
CA VAL A 73 6.67 -19.70 11.98
C VAL A 73 7.40 -20.81 11.25
N GLU A 74 8.10 -20.49 10.16
CA GLU A 74 8.86 -21.46 9.39
C GLU A 74 10.05 -22.03 10.17
N ALA A 75 10.57 -23.17 9.72
CA ALA A 75 11.76 -23.77 10.29
C ALA A 75 12.94 -22.76 10.22
N GLY A 76 13.62 -22.55 11.37
CA GLY A 76 14.67 -21.53 11.50
C GLY A 76 14.23 -20.24 12.17
N GLY A 77 12.93 -19.98 12.28
CA GLY A 77 12.37 -18.89 13.11
C GLY A 77 12.48 -17.47 12.54
N ASP A 78 13.08 -17.30 11.35
CA ASP A 78 13.31 -15.97 10.76
C ASP A 78 12.12 -15.47 9.95
N ARG A 79 11.26 -16.37 9.46
CA ARG A 79 10.09 -16.01 8.65
C ARG A 79 8.82 -16.55 9.28
N GLU A 80 7.79 -15.72 9.27
CA GLU A 80 6.44 -16.09 9.72
C GLU A 80 5.38 -15.58 8.74
N HIS A 81 4.28 -16.33 8.68
CA HIS A 81 3.07 -15.95 7.95
C HIS A 81 1.94 -15.78 8.94
N GLY A 82 1.39 -14.57 9.01
CA GLY A 82 0.30 -14.21 9.91
C GLY A 82 -1.06 -14.25 9.21
N TYR A 83 -2.06 -14.71 9.94
CA TYR A 83 -3.46 -14.85 9.51
C TYR A 83 -4.35 -14.27 10.59
N TRP A 84 -4.89 -13.08 10.35
CA TRP A 84 -5.80 -12.41 11.29
C TRP A 84 -7.25 -12.53 10.84
N HIS A 85 -8.15 -12.34 11.79
CA HIS A 85 -9.60 -12.41 11.60
C HIS A 85 -10.09 -13.84 11.33
N ILE A 86 -9.42 -14.84 11.90
CA ILE A 86 -9.84 -16.23 11.82
C ILE A 86 -10.11 -16.80 13.20
N VAL A 87 -11.08 -17.71 13.32
CA VAL A 87 -11.28 -18.56 14.50
C VAL A 87 -10.40 -19.76 14.36
N PRO A 88 -9.33 -19.91 15.18
CA PRO A 88 -8.38 -21.00 15.06
C PRO A 88 -8.99 -22.38 15.36
N VAL A 89 -8.51 -23.42 14.66
CA VAL A 89 -8.78 -24.82 14.99
C VAL A 89 -7.49 -25.59 15.35
N VAL A 90 -6.36 -24.91 15.30
CA VAL A 90 -5.02 -25.41 15.65
C VAL A 90 -4.61 -24.96 17.06
N ARG A 91 -3.55 -25.54 17.61
CA ARG A 91 -3.02 -25.22 18.94
C ARG A 91 -1.66 -24.54 18.83
N HIS A 92 -1.37 -23.69 19.83
CA HIS A 92 -0.03 -23.13 19.98
C HIS A 92 1.04 -24.24 20.07
N GLY A 93 2.13 -24.09 19.34
CA GLY A 93 3.22 -25.08 19.26
C GLY A 93 2.94 -26.25 18.32
N GLU A 94 1.77 -26.34 17.70
CA GLU A 94 1.44 -27.40 16.73
C GLU A 94 2.27 -27.25 15.45
N HIS A 95 2.84 -28.34 14.94
CA HIS A 95 3.49 -28.37 13.64
C HIS A 95 2.47 -28.61 12.53
N VAL A 96 2.42 -27.72 11.56
CA VAL A 96 1.50 -27.80 10.43
C VAL A 96 2.26 -27.93 9.11
N ALA A 97 1.70 -28.74 8.21
CA ALA A 97 2.17 -28.81 6.83
C ALA A 97 1.62 -27.65 6.01
N GLN A 98 2.20 -27.38 4.85
CA GLN A 98 1.59 -26.53 3.86
C GLN A 98 0.17 -27.01 3.53
N HIS A 99 -0.77 -26.08 3.40
CA HIS A 99 -2.20 -26.33 3.18
C HIS A 99 -2.91 -27.05 4.34
N ALA A 100 -2.31 -27.12 5.53
CA ALA A 100 -3.04 -27.54 6.74
C ALA A 100 -4.08 -26.48 7.10
N LEU A 101 -5.27 -26.90 7.53
CA LEU A 101 -6.34 -26.01 8.01
C LEU A 101 -5.90 -25.33 9.30
N LEU A 102 -5.89 -24.00 9.32
CA LEU A 102 -5.57 -23.18 10.48
C LEU A 102 -6.82 -22.71 11.24
N GLY A 103 -7.91 -22.46 10.53
CA GLY A 103 -9.13 -21.92 11.08
C GLY A 103 -10.12 -21.49 10.02
N HIS A 104 -11.08 -20.68 10.43
CA HIS A 104 -12.13 -20.18 9.54
C HIS A 104 -12.28 -18.66 9.73
N ILE A 105 -12.55 -17.92 8.65
CA ILE A 105 -12.78 -16.48 8.73
C ILE A 105 -13.87 -16.19 9.76
N ALA A 106 -13.58 -15.35 10.74
CA ALA A 106 -14.48 -15.00 11.82
C ALA A 106 -15.66 -14.16 11.31
N LYS A 107 -16.79 -14.28 11.99
CA LYS A 107 -18.04 -13.62 11.62
C LYS A 107 -17.88 -12.11 11.62
N GLY A 108 -18.34 -11.46 10.53
CA GLY A 108 -18.34 -10.02 10.34
C GLY A 108 -17.10 -9.46 9.67
N TRP A 109 -16.09 -10.29 9.39
CA TRP A 109 -14.85 -9.80 8.77
C TRP A 109 -14.86 -9.90 7.23
N GLY A 110 -15.39 -10.98 6.65
CA GLY A 110 -15.48 -11.15 5.20
C GLY A 110 -14.12 -11.15 4.49
N HIS A 111 -13.04 -11.44 5.22
CA HIS A 111 -11.66 -11.57 4.69
C HIS A 111 -10.74 -12.21 5.72
N VAL A 112 -9.64 -12.77 5.26
CA VAL A 112 -8.45 -12.99 6.08
C VAL A 112 -7.44 -11.88 5.80
N HIS A 113 -6.95 -11.21 6.86
CA HIS A 113 -5.77 -10.37 6.76
C HIS A 113 -4.55 -11.29 6.76
N PHE A 114 -3.76 -11.24 5.70
CA PHE A 114 -2.57 -12.06 5.50
C PHE A 114 -1.32 -11.17 5.47
N ALA A 115 -0.33 -11.53 6.28
CA ALA A 115 0.94 -10.82 6.36
C ALA A 115 2.13 -11.78 6.31
N GLU A 116 3.23 -11.33 5.76
CA GLU A 116 4.54 -11.99 5.82
C GLU A 116 5.49 -11.12 6.62
N ARG A 117 6.24 -11.73 7.56
CA ARG A 117 7.28 -11.07 8.34
C ARG A 117 8.57 -11.88 8.24
N SER A 118 9.69 -11.22 8.03
CA SER A 118 11.02 -11.84 8.01
C SER A 118 12.07 -10.85 8.46
N GLY A 119 13.02 -11.28 9.26
CA GLY A 119 14.06 -10.38 9.79
C GLY A 119 13.51 -9.25 10.67
N GLY A 120 12.34 -9.43 11.28
CA GLY A 120 11.65 -8.40 12.06
C GLY A 120 10.87 -7.38 11.26
N GLU A 121 10.87 -7.43 9.92
CA GLU A 121 10.16 -6.51 9.03
C GLU A 121 8.96 -7.19 8.36
N TYR A 122 7.87 -6.45 8.15
CA TYR A 122 6.77 -6.90 7.31
C TYR A 122 7.10 -6.67 5.83
N TRP A 123 6.79 -7.67 5.01
CA TRP A 123 7.05 -7.69 3.58
C TRP A 123 5.74 -7.68 2.80
N ASN A 124 5.75 -6.99 1.65
CA ASN A 124 4.59 -6.96 0.77
C ASN A 124 4.32 -8.35 0.18
N PRO A 125 3.21 -9.03 0.54
CA PRO A 125 2.89 -10.36 0.00
C PRO A 125 2.65 -10.36 -1.51
N LEU A 126 2.29 -9.21 -2.09
CA LEU A 126 2.06 -9.07 -3.54
C LEU A 126 3.33 -8.73 -4.32
N ARG A 127 4.52 -8.69 -3.71
CA ARG A 127 5.77 -8.51 -4.45
C ARG A 127 6.05 -9.67 -5.38
N GLU A 128 6.85 -9.42 -6.42
CA GLU A 128 7.26 -10.47 -7.35
C GLU A 128 8.03 -11.60 -6.62
N GLY A 129 7.61 -12.85 -6.85
CA GLY A 129 8.23 -14.03 -6.24
C GLY A 129 7.76 -14.34 -4.81
N ALA A 130 6.64 -13.76 -4.32
CA ALA A 130 5.98 -14.12 -3.08
C ALA A 130 4.66 -14.86 -3.35
N LEU A 131 3.52 -14.27 -3.02
CA LEU A 131 2.20 -14.86 -3.25
C LEU A 131 1.97 -15.15 -4.74
N THR A 132 1.62 -16.39 -5.08
CA THR A 132 1.46 -16.82 -6.46
C THR A 132 0.29 -17.80 -6.61
N PRO A 133 -0.48 -17.77 -7.73
CA PRO A 133 -0.36 -16.78 -8.81
C PRO A 133 -0.90 -15.41 -8.39
N PHE A 134 -0.23 -14.35 -8.80
CA PHE A 134 -0.74 -12.98 -8.75
C PHE A 134 -0.37 -12.26 -10.04
N SER A 135 -1.37 -11.84 -10.79
CA SER A 135 -1.24 -11.13 -12.05
C SER A 135 -1.99 -9.81 -11.96
N ASP A 136 -1.35 -8.75 -12.40
CA ASP A 136 -1.95 -7.44 -12.54
C ASP A 136 -1.46 -6.82 -13.84
N PHE A 137 -2.38 -6.31 -14.66
CA PHE A 137 -2.10 -5.68 -15.94
C PHE A 137 -2.63 -4.24 -15.99
N GLY A 138 -3.28 -3.79 -14.89
CA GLY A 138 -3.75 -2.44 -14.72
C GLY A 138 -2.62 -1.52 -14.27
N ALA A 139 -2.54 -0.31 -14.81
CA ALA A 139 -1.65 0.70 -14.25
C ALA A 139 -2.39 1.53 -13.20
N PRO A 140 -1.74 1.91 -12.10
CA PRO A 140 -2.29 2.88 -11.15
C PRO A 140 -2.66 4.20 -11.85
N VAL A 141 -3.58 4.94 -11.25
CA VAL A 141 -4.05 6.24 -11.77
C VAL A 141 -3.49 7.37 -10.92
N VAL A 142 -2.99 8.42 -11.58
CA VAL A 142 -2.72 9.71 -10.93
C VAL A 142 -3.90 10.62 -11.25
N ASP A 143 -4.81 10.79 -10.29
CA ASP A 143 -6.07 11.50 -10.48
C ASP A 143 -5.86 13.00 -10.66
N ARG A 144 -5.04 13.60 -9.78
CA ARG A 144 -4.67 15.01 -9.86
C ARG A 144 -3.40 15.32 -9.05
N ILE A 145 -2.81 16.47 -9.38
CA ILE A 145 -1.70 17.08 -8.65
C ILE A 145 -2.13 18.47 -8.25
N VAL A 146 -1.93 18.86 -6.99
CA VAL A 146 -2.35 20.17 -6.47
C VAL A 146 -1.23 20.80 -5.67
N ALA A 147 -1.20 22.14 -5.67
CA ALA A 147 -0.48 22.94 -4.69
C ALA A 147 -1.49 23.47 -3.66
N GLU A 148 -1.17 23.36 -2.37
CA GLU A 148 -2.04 23.81 -1.30
C GLU A 148 -1.29 24.68 -0.29
N ARG A 149 -2.04 25.49 0.44
CA ARG A 149 -1.55 26.18 1.64
C ARG A 149 -2.56 25.98 2.75
N ARG A 150 -2.13 25.30 3.83
CA ARG A 150 -3.00 24.94 4.99
C ARG A 150 -4.26 24.19 4.55
N GLY A 151 -4.12 23.27 3.60
CA GLY A 151 -5.25 22.45 3.08
C GLY A 151 -6.15 23.19 2.08
N VAL A 152 -5.85 24.43 1.69
CA VAL A 152 -6.60 25.18 0.69
C VAL A 152 -5.86 25.11 -0.64
N PRO A 153 -6.49 24.60 -1.72
CA PRO A 153 -5.90 24.57 -3.05
C PRO A 153 -5.58 25.99 -3.56
N LEU A 154 -4.44 26.12 -4.24
CA LEU A 154 -3.97 27.36 -4.83
C LEU A 154 -4.08 27.29 -6.36
N ASP A 155 -4.20 28.47 -7.00
CA ASP A 155 -4.09 28.56 -8.45
C ASP A 155 -2.65 28.21 -8.88
N PRO A 156 -2.45 27.16 -9.68
CA PRO A 156 -1.12 26.77 -10.12
C PRO A 156 -0.44 27.83 -11.00
N ASN A 157 -1.18 28.77 -11.57
CA ASN A 157 -0.64 29.83 -12.44
C ASN A 157 0.00 31.00 -11.66
N THR A 158 -0.20 31.07 -10.34
CA THR A 158 0.26 32.22 -9.51
C THR A 158 0.81 31.76 -8.16
N LEU A 159 1.71 30.76 -8.16
CA LEU A 159 2.28 30.21 -6.93
C LEU A 159 3.42 31.09 -6.40
N ALA A 160 3.32 31.47 -5.12
CA ALA A 160 4.36 32.21 -4.41
C ALA A 160 4.49 31.76 -2.95
N GLY A 161 5.72 31.85 -2.42
CA GLY A 161 6.01 31.53 -1.01
C GLY A 161 6.05 30.03 -0.71
N VAL A 162 5.64 29.63 0.49
CA VAL A 162 5.68 28.23 0.96
C VAL A 162 4.34 27.56 0.69
N VAL A 163 4.38 26.39 0.02
CA VAL A 163 3.20 25.61 -0.36
C VAL A 163 3.45 24.12 -0.14
N ASP A 164 2.41 23.35 -0.01
CA ASP A 164 2.48 21.90 -0.04
C ASP A 164 2.15 21.40 -1.46
N LEU A 165 2.94 20.45 -1.96
CA LEU A 165 2.69 19.79 -3.24
C LEU A 165 2.15 18.38 -2.95
N ILE A 166 1.00 18.06 -3.52
CA ILE A 166 0.27 16.81 -3.23
C ILE A 166 -0.16 16.16 -4.54
N ALA A 167 -0.10 14.83 -4.60
CA ALA A 167 -0.74 14.04 -5.64
C ALA A 167 -1.84 13.17 -5.05
N GLU A 168 -2.97 13.07 -5.72
CA GLU A 168 -3.99 12.06 -5.46
C GLU A 168 -3.79 10.95 -6.49
N ALA A 169 -3.61 9.72 -6.00
CA ALA A 169 -3.35 8.56 -6.84
C ALA A 169 -3.88 7.30 -6.19
N HIS A 170 -4.32 6.36 -7.01
CA HIS A 170 -4.82 5.07 -6.56
C HIS A 170 -4.51 3.97 -7.59
N ASP A 171 -4.65 2.74 -7.14
CA ASP A 171 -4.65 1.56 -7.98
C ASP A 171 -6.01 0.87 -7.89
N ILE A 172 -6.30 -0.03 -8.84
CA ILE A 172 -7.52 -0.83 -8.87
C ILE A 172 -7.12 -2.30 -8.76
N PRO A 173 -7.62 -3.03 -7.75
CA PRO A 173 -7.32 -4.46 -7.65
C PRO A 173 -7.68 -5.21 -8.93
N PRO A 174 -6.80 -6.10 -9.44
CA PRO A 174 -7.01 -6.82 -10.70
C PRO A 174 -8.25 -7.73 -10.68
N ILE A 175 -8.65 -8.19 -9.50
CA ILE A 175 -9.93 -8.86 -9.27
C ILE A 175 -10.70 -8.05 -8.24
N SER A 176 -11.86 -7.54 -8.65
CA SER A 176 -12.70 -6.73 -7.77
C SER A 176 -13.23 -7.56 -6.60
N ALA A 177 -13.13 -7.01 -5.40
CA ALA A 177 -13.72 -7.61 -4.22
C ALA A 177 -15.26 -7.61 -4.29
N PRO A 178 -15.94 -8.56 -3.62
CA PRO A 178 -17.40 -8.56 -3.53
C PRO A 178 -17.93 -7.30 -2.81
N PRO A 179 -19.20 -6.90 -3.04
CA PRO A 179 -19.84 -5.89 -2.22
C PRO A 179 -19.72 -6.19 -0.71
N PRO A 180 -19.59 -5.19 0.15
CA PRO A 180 -19.64 -3.74 -0.10
C PRO A 180 -18.29 -3.11 -0.55
N TRP A 181 -17.31 -3.92 -0.96
CA TRP A 181 -15.94 -3.51 -1.31
C TRP A 181 -15.69 -3.47 -2.83
N HIS A 182 -16.74 -3.65 -3.63
CA HIS A 182 -16.63 -3.66 -5.09
C HIS A 182 -16.11 -2.32 -5.63
N GLY A 183 -15.08 -2.38 -6.49
CA GLY A 183 -14.52 -1.20 -7.14
C GLY A 183 -13.79 -0.21 -6.21
N MET A 184 -13.47 -0.62 -4.97
CA MET A 184 -12.71 0.24 -4.07
C MET A 184 -11.27 0.40 -4.53
N PRO A 185 -10.71 1.62 -4.47
CA PRO A 185 -9.32 1.88 -4.79
C PRO A 185 -8.38 1.27 -3.73
N VAL A 186 -7.14 1.02 -4.12
CA VAL A 186 -6.05 0.63 -3.22
C VAL A 186 -4.83 1.51 -3.46
N THR A 187 -3.86 1.49 -2.54
CA THR A 187 -2.64 2.28 -2.73
C THR A 187 -1.75 1.71 -3.84
N PRO A 188 -1.14 2.55 -4.70
CA PRO A 188 -0.10 2.10 -5.60
C PRO A 188 1.16 1.69 -4.82
N ALA A 189 1.97 0.79 -5.40
CA ALA A 189 3.17 0.29 -4.74
C ALA A 189 4.36 1.25 -4.82
N LEU A 190 4.37 2.16 -5.77
CA LEU A 190 5.41 3.19 -5.93
C LEU A 190 4.78 4.51 -6.34
N LEU A 191 5.21 5.59 -5.71
CA LEU A 191 4.92 6.95 -6.18
C LEU A 191 6.18 7.81 -6.08
N ARG A 192 6.53 8.49 -7.17
CA ARG A 192 7.66 9.41 -7.26
C ARG A 192 7.33 10.64 -8.07
N TRP A 193 8.06 11.73 -7.86
CA TRP A 193 7.84 12.98 -8.55
C TRP A 193 9.15 13.70 -8.88
N ARG A 194 9.08 14.65 -9.82
CA ARG A 194 10.15 15.59 -10.14
C ARG A 194 9.60 16.95 -10.56
N LEU A 195 10.45 17.97 -10.46
CA LEU A 195 10.14 19.31 -10.99
C LEU A 195 11.01 19.59 -12.22
N VAL A 196 10.40 20.08 -13.28
CA VAL A 196 11.02 20.31 -14.57
C VAL A 196 10.84 21.79 -14.97
N ARG A 197 11.91 22.44 -15.46
CA ARG A 197 11.88 23.76 -16.07
C ARG A 197 12.63 23.71 -17.41
N ASN A 198 12.05 24.25 -18.47
CA ASN A 198 12.67 24.29 -19.81
C ASN A 198 13.22 22.90 -20.27
N GLY A 199 12.45 21.84 -20.01
CA GLY A 199 12.83 20.46 -20.37
C GLY A 199 13.87 19.81 -19.46
N ARG A 200 14.44 20.52 -18.49
CA ARG A 200 15.46 20.00 -17.56
C ARG A 200 14.88 19.79 -16.16
N ALA A 201 15.23 18.69 -15.49
CA ALA A 201 14.84 18.48 -14.11
C ALA A 201 15.65 19.44 -13.20
N VAL A 202 14.93 20.31 -12.48
CA VAL A 202 15.49 21.19 -11.45
C VAL A 202 15.37 20.57 -10.06
N VAL A 203 14.40 19.67 -9.86
CA VAL A 203 14.36 18.69 -8.80
C VAL A 203 14.35 17.31 -9.48
N PRO A 204 15.34 16.45 -9.22
CA PRO A 204 15.37 15.10 -9.79
C PRO A 204 14.23 14.26 -9.23
N TRP A 205 14.05 13.04 -9.77
CA TRP A 205 13.08 12.09 -9.24
C TRP A 205 13.28 11.86 -7.73
N ARG A 206 12.23 12.04 -6.97
CA ARG A 206 12.15 11.80 -5.53
C ARG A 206 11.05 10.79 -5.26
N ILE A 207 11.37 9.76 -4.51
CA ILE A 207 10.40 8.76 -4.07
C ILE A 207 9.63 9.35 -2.89
N VAL A 208 8.31 9.25 -2.95
CA VAL A 208 7.36 9.60 -1.89
C VAL A 208 6.93 8.35 -1.15
N ALA A 209 6.58 7.30 -1.91
CA ALA A 209 6.15 6.01 -1.39
C ALA A 209 6.85 4.90 -2.17
N ASP A 210 7.42 3.93 -1.46
CA ASP A 210 7.92 2.67 -2.02
C ASP A 210 7.47 1.51 -1.14
N PHE A 211 6.38 0.91 -1.54
CA PHE A 211 5.70 -0.19 -0.85
C PHE A 211 5.91 -1.53 -1.53
N ARG A 212 6.85 -1.57 -2.49
CA ARG A 212 7.09 -2.77 -3.31
C ARG A 212 7.72 -3.92 -2.52
N ALA A 213 8.41 -3.63 -1.44
CA ALA A 213 9.13 -4.63 -0.64
C ALA A 213 8.69 -4.64 0.83
N THR A 214 9.09 -3.67 1.62
CA THR A 214 8.92 -3.67 3.08
C THR A 214 8.04 -2.54 3.57
N LEU A 215 7.51 -2.72 4.79
CA LEU A 215 6.69 -1.74 5.49
C LEU A 215 7.57 -0.54 5.92
N PRO A 216 7.21 0.69 5.57
CA PRO A 216 7.92 1.84 6.09
C PRO A 216 7.66 2.02 7.61
N PRO A 217 8.57 2.66 8.33
CA PRO A 217 8.34 3.00 9.74
C PRO A 217 7.05 3.79 9.94
N ALA A 218 6.31 3.49 11.00
CA ALA A 218 5.04 4.17 11.30
C ALA A 218 5.17 5.71 11.39
N SER A 219 6.32 6.21 11.86
CA SER A 219 6.65 7.64 11.91
C SER A 219 6.67 8.33 10.54
N HIS A 220 6.82 7.57 9.45
CA HIS A 220 6.82 8.11 8.08
C HIS A 220 5.42 8.31 7.51
N PHE A 221 4.35 7.91 8.21
CA PHE A 221 2.98 8.03 7.69
C PHE A 221 2.66 9.44 7.18
N GLY A 222 2.95 10.48 7.97
CA GLY A 222 2.71 11.87 7.60
C GLY A 222 3.65 12.44 6.52
N ALA A 223 4.79 11.79 6.28
CA ALA A 223 5.68 12.15 5.17
C ALA A 223 5.22 11.53 3.84
N VAL A 224 4.45 10.44 3.91
CA VAL A 224 3.89 9.75 2.74
C VAL A 224 2.48 10.23 2.46
N TYR A 225 1.58 10.15 3.45
CA TYR A 225 0.17 10.49 3.30
C TYR A 225 -0.12 11.90 3.81
N ALA A 226 -0.54 12.77 2.90
CA ALA A 226 -0.92 14.14 3.22
C ALA A 226 -2.23 14.20 4.03
N PRO A 227 -2.48 15.30 4.76
CA PRO A 227 -3.77 15.56 5.39
C PRO A 227 -4.93 15.43 4.41
N GLY A 228 -6.07 14.89 4.88
CA GLY A 228 -7.24 14.60 4.05
C GLY A 228 -7.22 13.22 3.38
N THR A 229 -6.14 12.44 3.54
CA THR A 229 -6.17 11.01 3.20
C THR A 229 -7.21 10.28 4.04
N SER A 230 -8.00 9.40 3.41
CA SER A 230 -8.97 8.53 4.08
C SER A 230 -8.86 7.09 3.57
N GLN A 231 -9.10 6.14 4.45
CA GLN A 231 -9.19 4.73 4.09
C GLN A 231 -10.54 4.38 3.46
N ASN A 232 -10.60 3.23 2.79
CA ASN A 232 -11.86 2.64 2.35
C ASN A 232 -12.76 2.27 3.55
N HIS A 233 -14.05 2.47 3.39
CA HIS A 233 -15.10 1.94 4.25
C HIS A 233 -16.15 1.25 3.38
N PRO A 234 -17.02 0.37 3.92
CA PRO A 234 -18.09 -0.27 3.15
C PRO A 234 -18.90 0.74 2.32
N ASN A 235 -18.96 0.54 1.00
CA ASN A 235 -19.64 1.41 0.03
C ASN A 235 -19.12 2.87 -0.02
N LYS A 236 -17.97 3.16 0.58
CA LYS A 236 -17.35 4.49 0.57
C LYS A 236 -15.88 4.38 0.22
N PRO A 237 -15.49 4.76 -1.01
CA PRO A 237 -14.09 4.74 -1.42
C PRO A 237 -13.25 5.71 -0.58
N GLY A 238 -12.03 5.28 -0.31
CA GLY A 238 -10.99 6.10 0.29
C GLY A 238 -10.45 7.14 -0.69
N LEU A 239 -9.67 8.07 -0.15
CA LEU A 239 -8.93 9.07 -0.92
C LEU A 239 -7.46 9.02 -0.51
N PHE A 240 -6.58 8.67 -1.42
CA PHE A 240 -5.15 8.54 -1.12
C PHE A 240 -4.41 9.76 -1.65
N ARG A 241 -3.98 10.61 -0.73
CA ARG A 241 -3.27 11.87 -0.98
C ARG A 241 -1.81 11.70 -0.56
N PHE A 242 -0.90 11.82 -1.51
CA PHE A 242 0.53 11.64 -1.29
C PHE A 242 1.24 12.98 -1.17
N GLN A 243 2.07 13.13 -0.14
CA GLN A 243 2.83 14.34 0.14
C GLN A 243 4.07 14.40 -0.75
N LEU A 244 3.98 14.99 -1.95
CA LEU A 244 5.12 15.13 -2.86
C LEU A 244 6.23 15.97 -2.23
N ALA A 245 5.86 17.13 -1.66
CA ALA A 245 6.76 17.97 -0.87
C ALA A 245 5.94 18.75 0.16
N ALA A 246 6.30 18.62 1.43
CA ALA A 246 5.82 19.50 2.48
C ALA A 246 6.65 20.78 2.50
N ALA A 247 5.97 21.93 2.72
CA ALA A 247 6.60 23.25 2.84
C ALA A 247 7.59 23.57 1.68
N PHE A 248 7.18 23.26 0.44
CA PHE A 248 7.96 23.62 -0.76
C PHE A 248 8.07 25.13 -0.88
N ASP A 249 9.28 25.67 -0.75
CA ASP A 249 9.54 27.10 -0.83
C ASP A 249 9.81 27.50 -2.27
N THR A 250 8.82 28.11 -2.92
CA THR A 250 8.92 28.57 -4.32
C THR A 250 10.00 29.61 -4.52
N ARG A 251 10.35 30.41 -3.48
CA ARG A 251 11.38 31.48 -3.55
C ARG A 251 12.79 30.94 -3.78
N ARG A 252 13.01 29.63 -3.60
CA ARG A 252 14.27 28.97 -3.93
C ARG A 252 14.41 28.65 -5.41
N HIS A 253 13.39 29.01 -6.21
CA HIS A 253 13.35 28.79 -7.65
C HIS A 253 13.03 30.11 -8.37
N PRO A 254 13.72 30.44 -9.48
CA PRO A 254 13.41 31.62 -10.27
C PRO A 254 11.96 31.60 -10.76
N ASP A 255 11.34 32.79 -10.86
CA ASP A 255 9.99 32.94 -11.41
C ASP A 255 9.88 32.37 -12.84
N GLY A 256 8.67 31.94 -13.20
CA GLY A 256 8.37 31.40 -14.51
C GLY A 256 7.66 30.06 -14.48
N SER A 257 7.54 29.45 -15.65
CA SER A 257 6.78 28.18 -15.82
C SER A 257 7.61 26.95 -15.46
N TYR A 258 6.97 26.02 -14.75
CA TYR A 258 7.48 24.73 -14.32
C TYR A 258 6.46 23.63 -14.61
N ARG A 259 6.93 22.39 -14.60
CA ARG A 259 6.07 21.21 -14.66
C ARG A 259 6.44 20.22 -13.56
N ILE A 260 5.46 19.80 -12.79
CA ILE A 260 5.55 18.62 -11.92
C ILE A 260 5.21 17.40 -12.76
N ASP A 261 6.10 16.40 -12.80
CA ASP A 261 5.80 15.06 -13.28
C ASP A 261 5.66 14.15 -12.07
N VAL A 262 4.59 13.38 -11.99
CA VAL A 262 4.37 12.31 -11.01
C VAL A 262 4.28 10.99 -11.76
N GLU A 263 4.95 9.96 -11.24
CA GLU A 263 4.84 8.60 -11.74
C GLU A 263 4.34 7.70 -10.62
N SER A 264 3.34 6.89 -10.92
CA SER A 264 2.77 5.88 -10.04
C SER A 264 2.92 4.51 -10.68
N ALA A 265 3.29 3.48 -9.89
CA ALA A 265 3.44 2.12 -10.38
C ALA A 265 2.97 1.08 -9.33
N ASP A 266 2.56 -0.08 -9.81
CA ASP A 266 2.21 -1.25 -9.01
C ASP A 266 3.42 -2.19 -8.76
N THR A 267 3.18 -3.35 -8.14
CA THR A 267 4.21 -4.38 -7.89
C THR A 267 4.61 -5.14 -9.15
N ARG A 268 3.84 -5.06 -10.25
CA ARG A 268 4.12 -5.67 -11.56
C ARG A 268 4.74 -4.70 -12.55
N LYS A 269 5.05 -3.47 -12.10
CA LYS A 269 5.69 -2.39 -12.88
C LYS A 269 4.77 -1.78 -13.94
N ASN A 270 3.45 -2.04 -13.90
CA ASN A 270 2.53 -1.21 -14.66
C ASN A 270 2.58 0.19 -14.10
N ALA A 271 2.71 1.20 -14.96
CA ALA A 271 2.96 2.56 -14.51
C ALA A 271 2.16 3.58 -15.31
N SER A 272 1.74 4.63 -14.62
CA SER A 272 1.12 5.81 -15.23
C SER A 272 1.84 7.09 -14.80
N ARG A 273 1.50 8.19 -15.49
CA ARG A 273 2.08 9.51 -15.19
C ARG A 273 1.02 10.58 -15.20
N GLY A 274 1.05 11.38 -14.12
CA GLY A 274 0.35 12.67 -14.04
C GLY A 274 1.28 13.85 -14.25
N ARG A 275 0.73 14.98 -14.69
CA ARG A 275 1.48 16.24 -14.91
C ARG A 275 0.67 17.44 -14.44
N LEU A 276 1.37 18.40 -13.82
CA LEU A 276 0.82 19.73 -13.52
C LEU A 276 1.80 20.77 -14.01
N THR A 277 1.33 21.68 -14.87
CA THR A 277 2.08 22.93 -15.19
C THR A 277 1.73 23.97 -14.14
N LEU A 278 2.74 24.68 -13.64
CA LEU A 278 2.58 25.75 -12.67
C LEU A 278 3.50 26.92 -12.99
N THR A 279 3.15 28.11 -12.49
CA THR A 279 3.94 29.33 -12.66
C THR A 279 4.30 29.90 -11.28
N LEU A 280 5.59 30.10 -11.05
CA LEU A 280 6.10 30.78 -9.85
C LEU A 280 6.15 32.27 -10.08
N THR A 281 5.64 33.08 -9.13
CA THR A 281 5.43 34.51 -9.23
C THR A 281 5.89 35.25 -7.97
N ASN A 282 7.04 34.90 -7.42
CA ASN A 282 7.52 35.44 -6.14
C ASN A 282 7.87 36.92 -6.18
N GLY A 283 8.25 37.45 -7.35
CA GLY A 283 8.60 38.84 -7.52
C GLY A 283 7.41 39.80 -7.80
N LEU A 284 6.18 39.24 -7.82
CA LEU A 284 4.95 40.01 -8.08
C LEU A 284 4.12 40.28 -6.80
N LEU A 285 4.67 39.98 -5.60
CA LEU A 285 4.05 40.24 -4.30
C LEU A 285 4.75 41.38 -3.56
#